data_1d304a194a86ea89b0dface89e8af96b
#
_entry.id   1d304a194a86ea89b0dface89e8af96b
#
_cell.length_a   1.000
_cell.length_b   1.000
_cell.length_c   1.000
_cell.angle_alpha   90.00
_cell.angle_beta   90.00
_cell.angle_gamma   90.00
#
_symmetry.space_group_name_H-M   'P 1'
#
loop_
_entity.id
_entity.type
_entity.pdbx_description
1 polymer ?
#
loop_
_entity_poly.entity_id
_entity_poly.type
_entity_poly.pdbx_seq_one_letter_code
_entity_poly.pdbx_strand_id
1 'polypeptide(L)'
;MASKTVTYALDTVPDGSLPLSVTATPAMIGGRAALRVSLTDEIASHGVPNVDYIDMPTFLRIPADFTTGTIEVDVLARLTADAPEYARAFAGIAYHLAHRDLANLDATQNGSSAHRFEAVYVRPMNGRKVSPPPPRDRRAVQYFAYPDWKFDRLREVYPDGRYEAGADVGPDEWITLRTEVGLTTLSVFVNGEAVLQEIEAKPPQARGRETHGNQPPWGGDVGLWVDIGTVAFFADLRLVRSD
;
A
#
# COMPACT_ATOMS: atom_id res chain seq x y z
N MET A 1 12.42 -14.57 21.04
CA MET A 1 13.03 -13.35 20.48
C MET A 1 12.12 -12.18 20.80
N ALA A 2 12.64 -11.00 21.14
CA ALA A 2 11.80 -9.85 21.54
C ALA A 2 11.34 -9.12 20.26
N SER A 3 10.03 -9.07 20.01
CA SER A 3 9.48 -8.29 18.90
C SER A 3 9.74 -6.80 19.13
N LYS A 4 10.21 -6.08 18.12
CA LYS A 4 10.39 -4.63 18.16
C LYS A 4 9.17 -3.94 17.58
N THR A 5 8.48 -3.14 18.41
CA THR A 5 7.34 -2.34 17.99
C THR A 5 7.77 -0.89 17.76
N VAL A 6 7.32 -0.32 16.63
CA VAL A 6 7.45 1.10 16.29
C VAL A 6 6.06 1.63 15.95
N THR A 7 5.71 2.83 16.44
CA THR A 7 4.43 3.48 16.20
C THR A 7 4.62 4.91 15.71
N TYR A 8 3.77 5.32 14.76
CA TYR A 8 3.68 6.68 14.25
C TYR A 8 2.23 7.12 14.36
N ALA A 9 1.96 8.19 15.12
CA ALA A 9 0.61 8.75 15.23
C ALA A 9 0.07 9.26 13.87
N LEU A 10 1.00 9.69 12.99
CA LEU A 10 0.72 10.30 11.69
C LEU A 10 -0.07 11.62 11.79
N ASP A 11 0.07 12.31 12.90
CA ASP A 11 -0.37 13.71 13.09
C ASP A 11 0.60 14.71 12.45
N THR A 12 1.82 14.27 12.19
CA THR A 12 2.89 14.96 11.44
C THR A 12 3.54 13.99 10.45
N VAL A 13 4.22 14.54 9.44
CA VAL A 13 5.02 13.71 8.52
C VAL A 13 6.22 13.15 9.31
N PRO A 14 6.40 11.82 9.38
CA PRO A 14 7.53 11.23 10.09
C PRO A 14 8.88 11.66 9.53
N ASP A 15 9.86 11.86 10.40
CA ASP A 15 11.21 12.26 9.99
C ASP A 15 11.83 11.29 8.99
N GLY A 16 12.52 11.82 8.00
CA GLY A 16 13.14 11.04 6.94
C GLY A 16 12.18 10.46 5.90
N SER A 17 10.88 10.78 6.00
CA SER A 17 9.90 10.36 4.99
C SER A 17 10.12 11.07 3.66
N LEU A 18 9.83 10.35 2.57
CA LEU A 18 10.01 10.85 1.19
C LEU A 18 8.74 10.59 0.38
N PRO A 19 8.10 11.63 -0.17
CA PRO A 19 6.96 11.46 -1.07
C PRO A 19 7.43 11.05 -2.48
N LEU A 20 6.77 10.03 -3.05
CA LEU A 20 6.91 9.63 -4.44
C LEU A 20 5.56 9.79 -5.13
N SER A 21 5.48 10.70 -6.10
CA SER A 21 4.25 10.98 -6.87
C SER A 21 3.03 11.38 -6.01
N VAL A 22 3.23 11.66 -4.74
CA VAL A 22 2.17 12.07 -3.80
C VAL A 22 2.52 13.34 -3.05
N THR A 23 1.49 14.00 -2.52
CA THR A 23 1.60 15.00 -1.46
C THR A 23 1.14 14.38 -0.14
N ALA A 24 1.83 14.72 0.96
CA ALA A 24 1.46 14.30 2.31
C ALA A 24 1.47 15.50 3.25
N THR A 25 0.36 15.78 3.90
CA THR A 25 0.21 16.94 4.80
C THR A 25 -0.57 16.57 6.04
N PRO A 26 -0.22 17.13 7.22
CA PRO A 26 -1.05 17.00 8.40
C PRO A 26 -2.48 17.52 8.17
N ALA A 27 -3.46 16.82 8.70
CA ALA A 27 -4.88 17.16 8.56
C ALA A 27 -5.69 16.75 9.79
N MET A 28 -6.87 17.36 9.93
CA MET A 28 -7.88 16.94 10.89
C MET A 28 -9.10 16.43 10.13
N ILE A 29 -9.56 15.22 10.44
CA ILE A 29 -10.74 14.62 9.83
C ILE A 29 -11.63 14.00 10.91
N GLY A 30 -12.88 14.50 11.01
CA GLY A 30 -13.79 14.04 12.06
C GLY A 30 -13.28 14.22 13.50
N GLY A 31 -12.44 15.24 13.75
CA GLY A 31 -11.83 15.48 15.06
C GLY A 31 -10.58 14.62 15.37
N ARG A 32 -10.12 13.79 14.42
CA ARG A 32 -8.92 12.96 14.55
C ARG A 32 -7.78 13.55 13.71
N ALA A 33 -6.59 13.64 14.29
CA ALA A 33 -5.36 14.00 13.58
C ALA A 33 -4.93 12.86 12.65
N ALA A 34 -4.44 13.20 11.46
CA ALA A 34 -4.05 12.23 10.44
C ALA A 34 -3.11 12.86 9.41
N LEU A 35 -2.43 12.06 8.60
CA LEU A 35 -1.79 12.50 7.37
C LEU A 35 -2.76 12.36 6.19
N ARG A 36 -3.03 13.47 5.51
CA ARG A 36 -3.72 13.48 4.23
C ARG A 36 -2.70 13.15 3.14
N VAL A 37 -2.96 12.10 2.35
CA VAL A 37 -2.14 11.68 1.23
C VAL A 37 -3.00 11.65 -0.04
N SER A 38 -2.48 12.21 -1.13
CA SER A 38 -3.10 12.17 -2.46
C SER A 38 -2.01 12.21 -3.53
N LEU A 39 -2.32 11.82 -4.75
CA LEU A 39 -1.39 12.07 -5.87
C LEU A 39 -1.06 13.58 -5.97
N THR A 40 0.11 13.91 -6.51
CA THR A 40 0.41 15.30 -6.88
C THR A 40 -0.58 15.80 -7.93
N ASP A 41 -0.82 17.11 -7.99
CA ASP A 41 -1.72 17.71 -8.98
C ASP A 41 -1.29 17.40 -10.42
N GLU A 42 0.02 17.31 -10.66
CA GLU A 42 0.58 16.94 -11.96
C GLU A 42 0.17 15.51 -12.35
N ILE A 43 0.39 14.53 -11.47
CA ILE A 43 0.02 13.13 -11.73
C ILE A 43 -1.50 12.97 -11.82
N ALA A 44 -2.25 13.63 -10.94
CA ALA A 44 -3.71 13.56 -10.95
C ALA A 44 -4.32 14.10 -12.25
N SER A 45 -3.74 15.17 -12.82
CA SER A 45 -4.27 15.87 -14.00
C SER A 45 -3.69 15.39 -15.33
N HIS A 46 -2.42 14.99 -15.35
CA HIS A 46 -1.66 14.71 -16.58
C HIS A 46 -1.00 13.33 -16.60
N GLY A 47 -1.08 12.59 -15.51
CA GLY A 47 -0.48 11.26 -15.39
C GLY A 47 -1.06 10.26 -16.40
N VAL A 48 -0.25 9.29 -16.78
CA VAL A 48 -0.58 8.25 -17.75
C VAL A 48 -0.82 6.91 -17.03
N PRO A 49 -1.94 6.22 -17.27
CA PRO A 49 -2.21 4.90 -16.69
C PRO A 49 -1.07 3.91 -16.96
N ASN A 50 -0.71 3.11 -15.97
CA ASN A 50 0.39 2.12 -15.99
C ASN A 50 1.81 2.70 -16.13
N VAL A 51 1.94 4.04 -16.13
CA VAL A 51 3.22 4.76 -16.12
C VAL A 51 3.35 5.54 -14.82
N ASP A 52 2.33 6.32 -14.47
CA ASP A 52 2.34 7.22 -13.31
C ASP A 52 1.40 6.75 -12.19
N TYR A 53 0.37 5.98 -12.52
CA TYR A 53 -0.60 5.40 -11.60
C TYR A 53 -1.12 4.04 -12.12
N ILE A 54 -1.97 3.34 -11.39
CA ILE A 54 -2.40 1.93 -11.48
C ILE A 54 -1.30 1.00 -10.98
N ASP A 55 -1.36 0.71 -9.67
CA ASP A 55 -0.37 -0.10 -8.97
C ASP A 55 1.08 0.38 -9.19
N MET A 56 1.29 1.70 -9.19
CA MET A 56 2.59 2.33 -9.37
C MET A 56 3.18 2.78 -8.00
N PRO A 57 4.47 3.20 -7.94
CA PRO A 57 5.09 3.71 -6.72
C PRO A 57 4.57 5.11 -6.34
N THR A 58 3.34 5.17 -5.86
CA THR A 58 2.60 6.36 -5.46
C THR A 58 2.36 6.36 -3.95
N PHE A 59 3.36 6.73 -3.17
CA PHE A 59 3.30 6.63 -1.71
C PHE A 59 4.16 7.65 -0.97
N LEU A 60 3.82 7.91 0.29
CA LEU A 60 4.74 8.51 1.25
C LEU A 60 5.58 7.38 1.85
N ARG A 61 6.86 7.31 1.48
CA ARG A 61 7.83 6.36 2.04
C ARG A 61 8.25 6.78 3.44
N ILE A 62 8.20 5.87 4.40
CA ILE A 62 8.59 6.04 5.80
C ILE A 62 9.73 5.08 6.11
N PRO A 63 10.89 5.54 6.62
CA PRO A 63 12.00 4.68 7.00
C PRO A 63 11.58 3.68 8.08
N ALA A 64 11.74 2.37 7.85
CA ALA A 64 11.22 1.36 8.75
C ALA A 64 12.11 0.15 8.99
N ASP A 65 12.95 -0.26 8.02
CA ASP A 65 13.71 -1.50 8.08
C ASP A 65 12.83 -2.71 8.43
N PHE A 66 11.69 -2.85 7.72
CA PHE A 66 10.72 -3.90 7.91
C PHE A 66 10.99 -5.08 6.98
N THR A 67 10.96 -6.31 7.53
CA THR A 67 11.13 -7.55 6.77
C THR A 67 9.95 -8.48 6.96
N THR A 68 9.67 -8.90 8.19
CA THR A 68 8.54 -9.76 8.55
C THR A 68 7.88 -9.25 9.82
N GLY A 69 6.62 -9.61 10.05
CA GLY A 69 5.87 -9.19 11.20
C GLY A 69 4.51 -8.59 10.85
N THR A 70 4.08 -7.61 11.60
CA THR A 70 2.76 -6.99 11.40
C THR A 70 2.89 -5.52 11.06
N ILE A 71 2.15 -5.09 10.06
CA ILE A 71 1.91 -3.68 9.73
C ILE A 71 0.41 -3.42 9.92
N GLU A 72 0.09 -2.41 10.71
CA GLU A 72 -1.28 -1.99 10.96
C GLU A 72 -1.39 -0.48 10.83
N VAL A 73 -2.43 0.01 10.17
CA VAL A 73 -2.72 1.43 10.02
C VAL A 73 -4.23 1.66 9.94
N ASP A 74 -4.69 2.76 10.47
CA ASP A 74 -6.03 3.24 10.22
C ASP A 74 -6.04 4.13 8.99
N VAL A 75 -6.93 3.84 8.05
CA VAL A 75 -7.09 4.58 6.79
C VAL A 75 -8.55 4.97 6.58
N LEU A 76 -8.77 6.22 6.19
CA LEU A 76 -10.05 6.72 5.69
C LEU A 76 -9.81 7.22 4.27
N ALA A 77 -10.54 6.69 3.29
CA ALA A 77 -10.35 7.07 1.90
C ALA A 77 -11.66 7.45 1.22
N ARG A 78 -11.57 8.41 0.31
CA ARG A 78 -12.68 8.91 -0.50
C ARG A 78 -12.22 9.26 -1.91
N LEU A 79 -13.18 9.39 -2.82
CA LEU A 79 -12.90 9.90 -4.16
C LEU A 79 -12.64 11.41 -4.12
N THR A 80 -11.78 11.88 -5.01
CA THR A 80 -11.68 13.31 -5.36
C THR A 80 -12.90 13.73 -6.19
N ALA A 81 -13.15 15.03 -6.29
CA ALA A 81 -14.31 15.54 -7.04
C ALA A 81 -14.22 15.25 -8.55
N ASP A 82 -13.00 15.12 -9.07
CA ASP A 82 -12.64 14.86 -10.46
C ASP A 82 -12.18 13.40 -10.70
N ALA A 83 -12.49 12.52 -9.73
CA ALA A 83 -12.10 11.10 -9.82
C ALA A 83 -12.64 10.45 -11.10
N PRO A 84 -11.81 9.74 -11.88
CA PRO A 84 -12.29 9.01 -13.04
C PRO A 84 -13.26 7.89 -12.62
N GLU A 85 -14.18 7.52 -13.52
CA GLU A 85 -15.24 6.56 -13.25
C GLU A 85 -14.75 5.21 -12.69
N TYR A 86 -13.53 4.79 -13.06
CA TYR A 86 -12.93 3.56 -12.57
C TYR A 86 -12.23 3.69 -11.20
N ALA A 87 -12.09 4.88 -10.64
CA ALA A 87 -11.52 5.07 -9.31
C ALA A 87 -12.39 4.42 -8.23
N ARG A 88 -11.74 3.89 -7.18
CA ARG A 88 -12.41 3.15 -6.09
C ARG A 88 -11.97 3.59 -4.71
N ALA A 89 -11.38 4.78 -4.58
CA ALA A 89 -10.77 5.29 -3.35
C ALA A 89 -9.64 4.38 -2.86
N PHE A 90 -8.67 4.10 -3.73
CA PHE A 90 -7.58 3.16 -3.51
C PHE A 90 -6.58 3.67 -2.47
N ALA A 91 -6.49 3.02 -1.32
CA ALA A 91 -5.54 3.40 -0.28
C ALA A 91 -5.05 2.19 0.52
N GLY A 92 -3.78 2.20 0.93
CA GLY A 92 -3.23 1.08 1.68
C GLY A 92 -1.77 1.24 2.06
N ILE A 93 -1.10 0.12 2.24
CA ILE A 93 0.27 0.02 2.72
C ILE A 93 1.13 -0.64 1.65
N ALA A 94 2.23 0.01 1.28
CA ALA A 94 3.35 -0.59 0.58
C ALA A 94 4.43 -0.99 1.59
N TYR A 95 5.18 -2.06 1.34
CA TYR A 95 6.26 -2.53 2.20
C TYR A 95 7.36 -3.22 1.39
N HIS A 96 8.48 -3.54 2.02
CA HIS A 96 9.70 -4.02 1.36
C HIS A 96 10.24 -3.00 0.33
N LEU A 97 10.06 -1.70 0.61
CA LEU A 97 10.61 -0.63 -0.22
C LEU A 97 12.13 -0.61 -0.05
N ALA A 98 12.86 -0.97 -1.09
CA ALA A 98 14.31 -1.08 -1.03
C ALA A 98 14.97 0.22 -0.56
N HIS A 99 15.92 0.12 0.39
CA HIS A 99 16.81 1.21 0.74
C HIS A 99 17.77 1.47 -0.44
N ARG A 100 17.38 2.29 -1.38
CA ARG A 100 18.32 2.85 -2.34
C ARG A 100 18.62 4.29 -1.93
N ASP A 101 19.90 4.65 -1.95
CA ASP A 101 20.34 6.03 -1.89
C ASP A 101 19.64 6.82 -2.99
N LEU A 102 18.53 7.49 -2.64
CA LEU A 102 17.82 8.38 -3.57
C LEU A 102 18.71 9.56 -4.02
N ALA A 103 19.81 9.82 -3.30
CA ALA A 103 20.81 10.80 -3.70
C ALA A 103 21.59 10.41 -4.98
N ASN A 104 21.55 9.15 -5.39
CA ASN A 104 22.25 8.61 -6.57
C ASN A 104 21.28 8.09 -7.66
N LEU A 105 20.00 8.43 -7.59
CA LEU A 105 19.09 8.22 -8.72
C LEU A 105 19.39 9.31 -9.75
N ASP A 106 20.27 8.97 -10.68
CA ASP A 106 20.44 9.74 -11.93
C ASP A 106 19.04 9.91 -12.55
N ALA A 107 18.66 11.15 -12.86
CA ALA A 107 17.34 11.48 -13.43
C ALA A 107 17.03 10.72 -14.74
N THR A 108 18.01 10.00 -15.28
CA THR A 108 17.89 9.12 -16.44
C THR A 108 17.43 7.70 -16.09
N GLN A 109 17.36 7.33 -14.79
CA GLN A 109 16.86 6.03 -14.32
C GLN A 109 15.43 6.11 -13.74
N ASN A 110 14.60 7.02 -14.22
CA ASN A 110 13.15 7.08 -13.96
C ASN A 110 12.38 5.87 -14.53
N GLY A 111 13.08 4.81 -14.95
CA GLY A 111 12.46 3.57 -15.36
C GLY A 111 11.96 2.73 -14.19
N SER A 112 10.87 2.03 -14.39
CA SER A 112 10.16 1.10 -13.50
C SER A 112 11.04 0.06 -12.78
N SER A 113 12.32 -0.07 -13.12
CA SER A 113 13.26 -1.01 -12.50
C SER A 113 13.87 -0.54 -11.18
N ALA A 114 13.71 0.73 -10.81
CA ALA A 114 14.31 1.31 -9.59
C ALA A 114 13.51 0.98 -8.32
N HIS A 115 12.20 0.83 -8.43
CA HIS A 115 11.30 0.56 -7.31
C HIS A 115 10.81 -0.88 -7.35
N ARG A 116 10.88 -1.56 -6.22
CA ARG A 116 10.30 -2.88 -6.00
C ARG A 116 9.67 -2.90 -4.63
N PHE A 117 8.43 -3.37 -4.54
CA PHE A 117 7.69 -3.42 -3.29
C PHE A 117 6.50 -4.37 -3.42
N GLU A 118 5.93 -4.73 -2.28
CA GLU A 118 4.63 -5.35 -2.17
C GLU A 118 3.66 -4.36 -1.56
N ALA A 119 2.37 -4.51 -1.86
CA ALA A 119 1.36 -3.67 -1.26
C ALA A 119 0.05 -4.41 -1.03
N VAL A 120 -0.68 -3.94 -0.02
CA VAL A 120 -2.07 -4.30 0.26
C VAL A 120 -2.87 -3.02 0.36
N TYR A 121 -3.99 -2.96 -0.35
CA TYR A 121 -4.85 -1.79 -0.31
C TYR A 121 -6.33 -2.13 -0.28
N VAL A 122 -7.11 -1.20 0.22
CA VAL A 122 -8.58 -1.25 0.20
C VAL A 122 -9.13 -0.44 -0.96
N ARG A 123 -10.31 -0.82 -1.40
CA ARG A 123 -11.17 -0.14 -2.37
C ARG A 123 -12.52 0.11 -1.72
N PRO A 124 -12.70 1.13 -0.88
CA PRO A 124 -13.95 1.38 -0.17
C PRO A 124 -15.19 1.45 -1.08
N MET A 125 -15.04 1.94 -2.32
CA MET A 125 -16.12 1.94 -3.33
C MET A 125 -16.49 0.55 -3.88
N ASN A 126 -15.75 -0.48 -3.49
CA ASN A 126 -16.09 -1.89 -3.74
C ASN A 126 -16.52 -2.63 -2.46
N GLY A 127 -16.57 -1.94 -1.32
CA GLY A 127 -16.98 -2.53 -0.06
C GLY A 127 -18.47 -2.90 -0.03
N ARG A 128 -18.83 -3.85 0.83
CA ARG A 128 -20.21 -4.34 0.95
C ARG A 128 -21.20 -3.23 1.33
N LYS A 129 -20.76 -2.21 2.06
CA LYS A 129 -21.61 -1.06 2.44
C LYS A 129 -22.06 -0.23 1.25
N VAL A 130 -21.32 -0.26 0.13
CA VAL A 130 -21.70 0.41 -1.13
C VAL A 130 -22.58 -0.50 -2.00
N SER A 131 -22.61 -1.80 -1.71
CA SER A 131 -23.36 -2.81 -2.48
C SER A 131 -23.03 -2.80 -3.99
N PRO A 132 -21.76 -2.85 -4.40
CA PRO A 132 -21.40 -2.83 -5.81
C PRO A 132 -21.81 -4.14 -6.48
N PRO A 133 -22.14 -4.12 -7.81
CA PRO A 133 -22.47 -5.35 -8.52
C PRO A 133 -21.26 -6.28 -8.65
N PRO A 134 -21.47 -7.60 -8.75
CA PRO A 134 -20.41 -8.55 -9.08
C PRO A 134 -19.69 -8.17 -10.38
N PRO A 135 -18.35 -8.42 -10.43
CA PRO A 135 -17.50 -9.07 -9.43
C PRO A 135 -16.90 -8.08 -8.41
N ARG A 136 -17.31 -6.80 -8.40
CA ARG A 136 -16.72 -5.76 -7.54
C ARG A 136 -16.96 -6.00 -6.04
N ASP A 137 -18.07 -6.62 -5.69
CA ASP A 137 -18.44 -7.01 -4.32
C ASP A 137 -17.41 -7.92 -3.62
N ARG A 138 -16.58 -8.62 -4.42
CA ARG A 138 -15.48 -9.49 -3.94
C ARG A 138 -14.10 -8.86 -4.09
N ARG A 139 -14.01 -7.56 -4.38
CA ARG A 139 -12.78 -6.85 -4.74
C ARG A 139 -12.56 -5.59 -3.92
N ALA A 140 -12.93 -5.62 -2.63
CA ALA A 140 -12.72 -4.52 -1.71
C ALA A 140 -11.29 -4.45 -1.18
N VAL A 141 -10.55 -5.56 -1.19
CA VAL A 141 -9.14 -5.67 -0.78
C VAL A 141 -8.34 -6.28 -1.90
N GLN A 142 -7.12 -5.81 -2.09
CA GLN A 142 -6.18 -6.30 -3.12
C GLN A 142 -4.77 -6.35 -2.57
N TYR A 143 -4.07 -7.45 -2.87
CA TYR A 143 -2.62 -7.55 -2.81
C TYR A 143 -2.01 -7.39 -4.19
N PHE A 144 -0.83 -6.77 -4.29
CA PHE A 144 0.00 -6.79 -5.49
C PHE A 144 1.49 -6.69 -5.15
N ALA A 145 2.35 -7.02 -6.12
CA ALA A 145 3.79 -6.81 -6.00
C ALA A 145 4.34 -6.13 -7.28
N TYR A 146 4.93 -4.97 -7.08
CA TYR A 146 5.46 -4.16 -8.18
C TYR A 146 6.90 -4.54 -8.52
N PRO A 147 7.27 -4.62 -9.80
CA PRO A 147 6.47 -4.31 -10.99
C PRO A 147 5.75 -5.51 -11.61
N ASP A 148 6.10 -6.73 -11.21
CA ASP A 148 5.84 -7.94 -11.99
C ASP A 148 4.45 -8.56 -11.74
N TRP A 149 3.83 -8.26 -10.58
CA TRP A 149 2.58 -8.86 -10.14
C TRP A 149 1.54 -7.79 -9.77
N LYS A 150 1.20 -6.93 -10.74
CA LYS A 150 0.11 -5.96 -10.61
C LYS A 150 -1.24 -6.68 -10.62
N PHE A 151 -2.31 -5.98 -10.24
CA PHE A 151 -3.63 -6.58 -10.06
C PHE A 151 -4.15 -7.32 -11.31
N ASP A 152 -3.88 -6.80 -12.50
CA ASP A 152 -4.31 -7.36 -13.78
C ASP A 152 -3.63 -8.71 -14.04
N ARG A 153 -2.32 -8.78 -13.88
CA ARG A 153 -1.55 -10.02 -14.01
C ARG A 153 -1.95 -11.05 -12.96
N LEU A 154 -2.19 -10.62 -11.72
CA LEU A 154 -2.66 -11.53 -10.67
C LEU A 154 -4.02 -12.15 -11.04
N ARG A 155 -4.94 -11.38 -11.61
CA ARG A 155 -6.23 -11.90 -12.10
C ARG A 155 -6.09 -12.84 -13.28
N GLU A 156 -5.17 -12.55 -14.19
CA GLU A 156 -4.90 -13.38 -15.36
C GLU A 156 -4.34 -14.76 -14.95
N VAL A 157 -3.32 -14.74 -14.07
CA VAL A 157 -2.62 -15.98 -13.66
C VAL A 157 -3.41 -16.75 -12.60
N TYR A 158 -4.16 -16.04 -11.74
CA TYR A 158 -4.95 -16.62 -10.65
C TYR A 158 -6.42 -16.20 -10.74
N PRO A 159 -7.17 -16.74 -11.72
CA PRO A 159 -8.57 -16.36 -11.97
C PRO A 159 -9.53 -16.75 -10.83
N ASP A 160 -9.08 -17.55 -9.88
CA ASP A 160 -9.82 -17.86 -8.65
C ASP A 160 -9.94 -16.66 -7.68
N GLY A 161 -9.20 -15.57 -7.94
CA GLY A 161 -9.29 -14.33 -7.19
C GLY A 161 -8.64 -14.38 -5.81
N ARG A 162 -7.71 -15.33 -5.56
CA ARG A 162 -7.05 -15.53 -4.25
C ARG A 162 -6.29 -14.31 -3.71
N TYR A 163 -6.00 -13.31 -4.53
CA TYR A 163 -5.33 -12.07 -4.16
C TYR A 163 -6.28 -10.88 -3.97
N GLU A 164 -7.59 -11.13 -4.02
CA GLU A 164 -8.64 -10.15 -3.79
C GLU A 164 -9.67 -10.69 -2.79
N ALA A 165 -10.30 -9.80 -2.04
CA ALA A 165 -11.38 -10.19 -1.13
C ALA A 165 -12.45 -9.09 -1.02
N GLY A 166 -13.68 -9.49 -0.71
CA GLY A 166 -14.72 -8.59 -0.24
C GLY A 166 -14.47 -8.20 1.22
N ALA A 167 -14.87 -6.99 1.60
CA ALA A 167 -14.81 -6.51 2.99
C ALA A 167 -16.04 -5.64 3.31
N ASP A 168 -16.38 -5.57 4.59
CA ASP A 168 -17.50 -4.71 5.08
C ASP A 168 -16.99 -3.30 5.36
N VAL A 169 -16.72 -2.56 4.28
CA VAL A 169 -16.19 -1.20 4.28
C VAL A 169 -16.95 -0.31 3.32
N GLY A 170 -16.85 1.00 3.53
CA GLY A 170 -17.36 2.06 2.65
C GLY A 170 -16.40 3.25 2.59
N PRO A 171 -16.63 4.23 1.70
CA PRO A 171 -15.90 5.48 1.69
C PRO A 171 -16.22 6.32 2.95
N ASP A 172 -15.34 7.26 3.27
CA ASP A 172 -15.54 8.22 4.37
C ASP A 172 -15.64 7.61 5.78
N GLU A 173 -15.19 6.39 5.98
CA GLU A 173 -15.08 5.77 7.30
C GLU A 173 -13.65 5.32 7.60
N TRP A 174 -13.30 5.27 8.89
CA TRP A 174 -12.03 4.71 9.32
C TRP A 174 -12.03 3.19 9.19
N ILE A 175 -11.00 2.67 8.55
CA ILE A 175 -10.78 1.26 8.28
C ILE A 175 -9.43 0.90 8.90
N THR A 176 -9.40 -0.04 9.84
CA THR A 176 -8.14 -0.61 10.32
C THR A 176 -7.68 -1.69 9.33
N LEU A 177 -6.60 -1.41 8.62
CA LEU A 177 -5.93 -2.33 7.71
C LEU A 177 -4.71 -2.92 8.40
N ARG A 178 -4.71 -4.25 8.60
CA ARG A 178 -3.59 -4.98 9.17
C ARG A 178 -3.11 -6.05 8.21
N THR A 179 -1.78 -6.13 8.03
CA THR A 179 -1.13 -7.16 7.22
C THR A 179 -0.10 -7.89 8.08
N GLU A 180 -0.22 -9.20 8.19
CA GLU A 180 0.77 -10.08 8.81
C GLU A 180 1.66 -10.64 7.70
N VAL A 181 2.93 -10.23 7.69
CA VAL A 181 3.89 -10.54 6.62
C VAL A 181 4.85 -11.62 7.11
N GLY A 182 4.77 -12.79 6.51
CA GLY A 182 5.72 -13.88 6.69
C GLY A 182 6.82 -13.89 5.62
N LEU A 183 7.65 -14.93 5.62
CA LEU A 183 8.72 -15.08 4.63
C LEU A 183 8.19 -15.40 3.22
N THR A 184 7.11 -16.17 3.14
CA THR A 184 6.57 -16.69 1.88
C THR A 184 5.06 -16.48 1.74
N THR A 185 4.39 -16.12 2.82
CA THR A 185 2.94 -15.91 2.86
C THR A 185 2.61 -14.63 3.62
N LEU A 186 1.42 -14.12 3.40
CA LEU A 186 0.87 -13.02 4.16
C LEU A 186 -0.62 -13.26 4.44
N SER A 187 -1.10 -12.63 5.51
CA SER A 187 -2.53 -12.56 5.84
C SER A 187 -2.96 -11.12 6.00
N VAL A 188 -4.17 -10.80 5.56
CA VAL A 188 -4.73 -9.45 5.61
C VAL A 188 -6.01 -9.44 6.42
N PHE A 189 -6.12 -8.46 7.28
CA PHE A 189 -7.28 -8.23 8.13
C PHE A 189 -7.82 -6.81 7.90
N VAL A 190 -9.13 -6.71 7.85
CA VAL A 190 -9.84 -5.43 7.73
C VAL A 190 -10.81 -5.34 8.90
N ASN A 191 -10.68 -4.31 9.73
CA ASN A 191 -11.47 -4.11 10.95
C ASN A 191 -11.47 -5.36 11.87
N GLY A 192 -10.33 -6.08 11.94
CA GLY A 192 -10.16 -7.30 12.71
C GLY A 192 -10.62 -8.59 12.03
N GLU A 193 -11.37 -8.53 10.92
CA GLU A 193 -11.78 -9.71 10.16
C GLU A 193 -10.67 -10.14 9.17
N ALA A 194 -10.33 -11.43 9.17
CA ALA A 194 -9.39 -12.01 8.20
C ALA A 194 -10.05 -12.08 6.82
N VAL A 195 -9.51 -11.35 5.86
CA VAL A 195 -10.05 -11.26 4.48
C VAL A 195 -9.19 -12.00 3.45
N LEU A 196 -7.87 -12.02 3.63
CA LEU A 196 -6.95 -12.87 2.90
C LEU A 196 -6.13 -13.66 3.93
N GLN A 197 -6.02 -14.97 3.77
CA GLN A 197 -5.34 -15.82 4.75
C GLN A 197 -4.26 -16.66 4.07
N GLU A 198 -3.04 -16.55 4.58
CA GLU A 198 -1.87 -17.34 4.16
C GLU A 198 -1.68 -17.38 2.62
N ILE A 199 -2.00 -16.28 1.94
CA ILE A 199 -1.76 -16.19 0.50
C ILE A 199 -0.26 -16.15 0.22
N GLU A 200 0.16 -16.76 -0.89
CA GLU A 200 1.55 -16.74 -1.32
C GLU A 200 2.01 -15.32 -1.64
N ALA A 201 3.01 -14.83 -0.93
CA ALA A 201 3.65 -13.55 -1.24
C ALA A 201 4.40 -13.65 -2.58
N LYS A 202 4.46 -12.55 -3.31
CA LYS A 202 5.20 -12.40 -4.57
C LYS A 202 6.33 -11.37 -4.39
N PRO A 203 7.28 -11.60 -3.47
CA PRO A 203 8.28 -10.61 -3.17
C PRO A 203 9.06 -10.26 -4.43
N PRO A 204 9.43 -8.98 -4.60
CA PRO A 204 10.18 -8.53 -5.75
C PRO A 204 11.52 -9.24 -5.81
N GLN A 205 11.80 -9.98 -6.87
CA GLN A 205 13.07 -10.69 -7.01
C GLN A 205 14.21 -9.68 -7.15
N ALA A 206 15.17 -9.72 -6.22
CA ALA A 206 16.39 -8.96 -6.33
C ALA A 206 17.26 -9.58 -7.44
N ARG A 207 17.29 -8.97 -8.62
CA ARG A 207 18.25 -9.38 -9.65
C ARG A 207 19.66 -9.12 -9.13
N GLY A 208 20.40 -10.18 -8.81
CA GLY A 208 21.85 -10.14 -8.54
C GLY A 208 22.27 -9.84 -7.11
N ARG A 209 21.38 -9.95 -6.10
CA ARG A 209 21.82 -9.94 -4.70
C ARG A 209 21.96 -11.37 -4.21
N GLU A 210 23.21 -11.80 -4.00
CA GLU A 210 23.50 -13.01 -3.24
C GLU A 210 22.95 -12.84 -1.81
N THR A 211 22.18 -13.81 -1.35
CA THR A 211 21.69 -13.85 0.02
C THR A 211 22.88 -14.15 0.94
N HIS A 212 23.32 -13.16 1.70
CA HIS A 212 24.26 -13.39 2.78
C HIS A 212 23.49 -13.84 4.04
N GLY A 213 23.46 -15.17 4.26
CA GLY A 213 22.85 -15.78 5.44
C GLY A 213 21.33 -15.97 5.37
N ASN A 214 20.75 -16.37 6.50
CA ASN A 214 19.32 -16.69 6.67
C ASN A 214 18.38 -15.46 6.71
N GLN A 215 18.83 -14.28 6.37
CA GLN A 215 17.96 -13.10 6.31
C GLN A 215 17.30 -13.01 4.94
N PRO A 216 15.99 -12.73 4.88
CA PRO A 216 15.32 -12.49 3.61
C PRO A 216 15.98 -11.30 2.91
N PRO A 217 16.24 -11.38 1.59
CA PRO A 217 16.97 -10.36 0.84
C PRO A 217 16.15 -9.06 0.62
N TRP A 218 14.96 -8.96 1.18
CA TRP A 218 13.99 -7.89 0.98
C TRP A 218 13.50 -7.31 2.30
N GLY A 219 14.34 -6.69 3.06
CA GLY A 219 13.94 -5.75 4.11
C GLY A 219 13.87 -4.35 3.53
N GLY A 220 13.07 -3.47 4.11
CA GLY A 220 13.01 -2.10 3.64
C GLY A 220 12.02 -1.22 4.37
N ASP A 221 11.73 -0.10 3.76
CA ASP A 221 10.80 0.89 4.28
C ASP A 221 9.35 0.48 4.03
N VAL A 222 8.43 1.19 4.66
CA VAL A 222 7.00 1.10 4.40
C VAL A 222 6.49 2.36 3.71
N GLY A 223 5.32 2.30 3.07
CA GLY A 223 4.72 3.42 2.37
C GLY A 223 3.24 3.54 2.62
N LEU A 224 2.76 4.76 2.81
CA LEU A 224 1.33 5.07 2.77
C LEU A 224 0.95 5.27 1.30
N TRP A 225 0.30 4.27 0.74
CA TRP A 225 0.05 4.17 -0.71
C TRP A 225 -1.35 4.64 -1.09
N VAL A 226 -1.45 5.36 -2.20
CA VAL A 226 -2.72 5.80 -2.82
C VAL A 226 -2.65 5.68 -4.34
N ASP A 227 -3.80 5.65 -5.01
CA ASP A 227 -3.89 5.66 -6.47
C ASP A 227 -4.86 6.72 -6.98
N ILE A 228 -5.03 6.78 -8.30
CA ILE A 228 -5.77 7.81 -9.02
C ILE A 228 -7.17 8.09 -8.43
N GLY A 229 -7.58 9.35 -8.42
CA GLY A 229 -8.89 9.79 -7.97
C GLY A 229 -9.14 9.59 -6.47
N THR A 230 -8.07 9.46 -5.66
CA THR A 230 -8.17 9.18 -4.23
C THR A 230 -7.55 10.28 -3.39
N VAL A 231 -8.28 10.65 -2.34
CA VAL A 231 -7.73 11.32 -1.16
C VAL A 231 -7.85 10.36 0.02
N ALA A 232 -6.75 10.08 0.70
CA ALA A 232 -6.74 9.22 1.89
C ALA A 232 -6.18 9.95 3.10
N PHE A 233 -6.63 9.56 4.29
CA PHE A 233 -6.14 10.01 5.59
C PHE A 233 -5.65 8.77 6.33
N PHE A 234 -4.41 8.84 6.83
CA PHE A 234 -3.77 7.75 7.56
C PHE A 234 -3.48 8.19 8.98
N ALA A 235 -3.73 7.31 9.95
CA ALA A 235 -3.45 7.52 11.35
C ALA A 235 -2.93 6.23 12.00
N ASP A 236 -2.21 6.36 13.12
CA ASP A 236 -1.81 5.26 14.00
C ASP A 236 -1.12 4.08 13.29
N LEU A 237 -0.10 4.38 12.46
CA LEU A 237 0.72 3.34 11.84
C LEU A 237 1.53 2.61 12.92
N ARG A 238 1.38 1.30 13.01
CA ARG A 238 2.08 0.41 13.94
C ARG A 238 2.82 -0.68 13.19
N LEU A 239 4.10 -0.82 13.47
CA LEU A 239 4.96 -1.86 12.94
C LEU A 239 5.42 -2.77 14.07
N VAL A 240 5.19 -4.07 13.95
CA VAL A 240 5.72 -5.09 14.87
C VAL A 240 6.64 -5.99 14.07
N ARG A 241 7.94 -5.86 14.26
CA ARG A 241 8.93 -6.68 13.54
C ARG A 241 9.13 -8.01 14.24
N SER A 242 9.12 -9.09 13.46
CA SER A 242 9.53 -10.43 13.92
C SER A 242 11.03 -10.60 13.61
N ASP A 243 11.83 -10.82 14.65
CA ASP A 243 13.27 -11.09 14.54
C ASP A 243 13.52 -12.53 14.06
#